data_e31b40a53ce36efc8b33b675bc889e28
#
_entry.id   e31b40a53ce36efc8b33b675bc889e28
#
_cell.length_a   1.000
_cell.length_b   1.000
_cell.length_c   1.000
_cell.angle_alpha   90.00
_cell.angle_beta   90.00
_cell.angle_gamma   90.00
#
_symmetry.space_group_name_H-M   'P 1'
#
loop_
_entity.id
_entity.type
_entity.pdbx_description
1 polymer ?
#
loop_
_entity_poly.entity_id
_entity_poly.type
_entity_poly.pdbx_seq_one_letter_code
_entity_poly.pdbx_strand_id
1 'polypeptide(L)'
;MERMPFGRRLRDIAEGSDGHLLMWTDRGAILEVEADNGVGGGETVFKACNGCHVIGDGESNGIGPDLRKVVGRKVANMAGFRYSAAMQNLGGKWTRERLDKFLTNPQAYVPGTKMRFPGIADAHQRQDLIEFLASGANNKPPPEDPVD
;
A
#
# COMPACT_ATOMS: atom_id res chain seq x y z
N MET A 1 -3.61 19.17 -10.35
CA MET A 1 -2.64 19.12 -11.46
C MET A 1 -1.31 19.49 -10.86
N GLU A 2 -0.54 18.51 -10.43
CA GLU A 2 0.79 18.73 -9.87
C GLU A 2 1.77 19.00 -11.01
N ARG A 3 2.45 20.14 -10.94
CA ARG A 3 3.53 20.45 -11.89
C ARG A 3 4.81 19.86 -11.34
N MET A 4 5.30 18.80 -11.95
CA MET A 4 6.67 18.37 -11.69
C MET A 4 7.65 19.38 -12.32
N PRO A 5 8.53 20.01 -11.53
CA PRO A 5 9.54 20.92 -12.07
C PRO A 5 10.67 20.09 -12.71
N PHE A 6 10.50 19.70 -13.98
CA PHE A 6 11.61 19.17 -14.76
C PHE A 6 12.53 20.34 -15.13
N GLY A 7 13.71 20.41 -14.54
CA GLY A 7 14.73 21.38 -14.93
C GLY A 7 15.34 21.13 -16.34
N ARG A 8 14.63 20.41 -17.21
CA ARG A 8 15.05 20.02 -18.56
C ARG A 8 13.89 20.18 -19.53
N ARG A 9 14.18 20.50 -20.76
CA ARG A 9 13.17 20.55 -21.82
C ARG A 9 12.90 19.16 -22.34
N LEU A 10 11.63 18.77 -22.38
CA LEU A 10 11.18 17.56 -23.05
C LEU A 10 11.14 17.82 -24.55
N ARG A 11 11.64 16.85 -25.34
CA ARG A 11 11.60 16.91 -26.81
C ARG A 11 10.51 16.03 -27.37
N ASP A 12 10.29 14.86 -26.76
CA ASP A 12 9.30 13.90 -27.24
C ASP A 12 8.86 12.96 -26.13
N ILE A 13 7.69 12.37 -26.31
CA ILE A 13 7.11 11.36 -25.43
C ILE A 13 6.63 10.21 -26.32
N ALA A 14 7.06 9.00 -26.02
CA ALA A 14 6.59 7.79 -26.68
C ALA A 14 6.14 6.76 -25.63
N GLU A 15 5.16 5.96 -25.99
CA GLU A 15 4.73 4.80 -25.19
C GLU A 15 5.54 3.58 -25.66
N GLY A 16 6.25 2.94 -24.73
CA GLY A 16 6.93 1.67 -24.96
C GLY A 16 5.94 0.53 -25.16
N SER A 17 6.39 -0.56 -25.76
CA SER A 17 5.58 -1.77 -26.00
C SER A 17 5.09 -2.45 -24.71
N ASP A 18 5.64 -2.07 -23.58
CA ASP A 18 5.34 -2.53 -22.21
C ASP A 18 4.42 -1.56 -21.43
N GLY A 19 3.98 -0.46 -22.09
CA GLY A 19 3.10 0.55 -21.50
C GLY A 19 3.83 1.63 -20.70
N HIS A 20 5.16 1.64 -20.66
CA HIS A 20 5.94 2.69 -20.03
C HIS A 20 6.03 3.92 -20.91
N LEU A 21 5.98 5.10 -20.32
CA LEU A 21 6.22 6.36 -21.05
C LEU A 21 7.71 6.67 -21.07
N LEU A 22 8.24 6.76 -22.26
CA LEU A 22 9.63 7.17 -22.51
C LEU A 22 9.65 8.65 -22.87
N MET A 23 10.43 9.44 -22.16
CA MET A 23 10.56 10.87 -22.38
C MET A 23 11.99 11.22 -22.81
N TRP A 24 12.16 11.89 -23.97
CA TRP A 24 13.43 12.40 -24.44
C TRP A 24 13.66 13.83 -23.98
N THR A 25 14.86 14.08 -23.45
CA THR A 25 15.29 15.41 -23.05
C THR A 25 16.21 16.05 -24.09
N ASP A 26 16.35 17.38 -24.05
CA ASP A 26 17.22 18.18 -24.90
C ASP A 26 18.73 17.82 -24.75
N ARG A 27 19.10 17.07 -23.72
CA ARG A 27 20.46 16.60 -23.46
C ARG A 27 20.67 15.12 -23.84
N GLY A 28 19.74 14.53 -24.58
CA GLY A 28 19.83 13.16 -25.05
C GLY A 28 19.59 12.10 -23.97
N ALA A 29 19.14 12.47 -22.79
CA ALA A 29 18.73 11.51 -21.78
C ALA A 29 17.32 10.98 -22.10
N ILE A 30 17.14 9.67 -21.98
CA ILE A 30 15.84 9.01 -21.98
C ILE A 30 15.44 8.87 -20.51
N LEU A 31 14.27 9.39 -20.16
CA LEU A 31 13.64 9.20 -18.86
C LEU A 31 12.50 8.21 -19.05
N GLU A 32 12.56 7.11 -18.40
CA GLU A 32 11.47 6.17 -18.30
C GLU A 32 10.57 6.61 -17.14
N VAL A 33 9.30 6.81 -17.43
CA VAL A 33 8.28 7.10 -16.42
C VAL A 33 7.43 5.86 -16.30
N GLU A 34 7.67 5.11 -15.26
CA GLU A 34 6.74 4.07 -14.86
C GLU A 34 5.48 4.73 -14.33
N ALA A 35 4.32 4.29 -14.80
CA ALA A 35 3.09 4.61 -14.11
C ALA A 35 3.23 4.05 -12.69
N ASP A 36 3.14 4.91 -11.68
CA ASP A 36 3.05 4.43 -10.30
C ASP A 36 1.78 3.57 -10.20
N ASN A 37 1.99 2.25 -10.29
CA ASN A 37 0.93 1.26 -10.15
C ASN A 37 0.46 1.13 -8.68
N GLY A 38 0.75 2.10 -7.85
CA GLY A 38 0.37 2.17 -6.45
C GLY A 38 1.18 1.26 -5.52
N VAL A 39 2.05 0.39 -6.07
CA VAL A 39 2.80 -0.56 -5.24
C VAL A 39 3.91 0.16 -4.47
N GLY A 40 4.65 1.06 -5.11
CA GLY A 40 5.69 1.86 -4.44
C GLY A 40 5.10 2.89 -3.47
N GLY A 41 4.02 3.55 -3.86
CA GLY A 41 3.25 4.45 -3.00
C GLY A 41 2.70 3.73 -1.77
N GLY A 42 2.12 2.55 -1.97
CA GLY A 42 1.54 1.75 -0.90
C GLY A 42 2.56 1.26 0.13
N GLU A 43 3.75 0.86 -0.28
CA GLU A 43 4.84 0.50 0.63
C GLU A 43 5.28 1.70 1.48
N THR A 44 5.36 2.88 0.88
CA THR A 44 5.70 4.11 1.59
C THR A 44 4.64 4.46 2.63
N VAL A 45 3.35 4.35 2.28
CA VAL A 45 2.25 4.55 3.23
C VAL A 45 2.27 3.49 4.34
N PHE A 46 2.61 2.23 4.01
CA PHE A 46 2.69 1.14 4.98
C PHE A 46 3.73 1.36 6.08
N LYS A 47 4.75 2.20 5.86
CA LYS A 47 5.73 2.56 6.91
C LYS A 47 5.07 3.11 8.18
N ALA A 48 3.94 3.79 8.04
CA ALA A 48 3.15 4.27 9.19
C ALA A 48 2.47 3.12 9.98
N CYS A 49 2.35 1.94 9.38
CA CYS A 49 1.70 0.76 9.96
C CYS A 49 2.71 -0.20 10.62
N ASN A 50 3.99 -0.16 10.20
CA ASN A 50 5.05 -1.08 10.62
C ASN A 50 5.32 -1.09 12.14
N GLY A 51 4.99 0.00 12.84
CA GLY A 51 5.15 0.06 14.29
C GLY A 51 4.23 -0.90 15.05
N CYS A 52 3.14 -1.33 14.42
CA CYS A 52 2.13 -2.21 15.02
C CYS A 52 1.89 -3.49 14.23
N HIS A 53 1.96 -3.43 12.90
CA HIS A 53 1.65 -4.54 12.02
C HIS A 53 2.89 -5.09 11.33
N VAL A 54 2.85 -6.36 11.02
CA VAL A 54 3.83 -7.04 10.17
C VAL A 54 3.16 -7.52 8.89
N ILE A 55 3.94 -7.71 7.84
CA ILE A 55 3.58 -8.47 6.65
C ILE A 55 4.64 -9.56 6.55
N GLY A 56 4.35 -10.70 7.13
CA GLY A 56 5.31 -11.78 7.30
C GLY A 56 4.82 -13.12 6.74
N ASP A 57 5.35 -14.18 7.27
CA ASP A 57 4.99 -15.57 6.96
C ASP A 57 3.69 -16.04 7.64
N GLY A 58 3.13 -15.23 8.54
CA GLY A 58 1.90 -15.53 9.30
C GLY A 58 2.18 -16.23 10.62
N GLU A 59 3.42 -16.39 11.01
CA GLU A 59 3.80 -17.05 12.27
C GLU A 59 3.89 -16.06 13.44
N SER A 60 4.07 -14.77 13.16
CA SER A 60 4.16 -13.74 14.20
C SER A 60 3.18 -12.60 13.99
N ASN A 61 2.55 -12.18 15.09
CA ASN A 61 1.79 -10.95 15.16
C ASN A 61 2.62 -9.89 15.90
N GLY A 62 2.49 -8.63 15.47
CA GLY A 62 3.01 -7.49 16.22
C GLY A 62 2.04 -7.05 17.32
N ILE A 63 2.02 -5.76 17.63
CA ILE A 63 0.97 -5.14 18.47
C ILE A 63 -0.40 -5.30 17.81
N GLY A 64 -0.45 -5.23 16.46
CA GLY A 64 -1.56 -5.57 15.60
C GLY A 64 -1.37 -6.94 14.91
N PRO A 65 -2.41 -7.46 14.23
CA PRO A 65 -2.31 -8.71 13.50
C PRO A 65 -1.42 -8.58 12.26
N ASP A 66 -0.87 -9.70 11.80
CA ASP A 66 -0.22 -9.79 10.50
C ASP A 66 -1.22 -9.43 9.39
N LEU A 67 -0.81 -8.56 8.47
CA LEU A 67 -1.65 -8.04 7.38
C LEU A 67 -1.45 -8.79 6.05
N ARG A 68 -0.58 -9.79 6.00
CA ARG A 68 -0.42 -10.61 4.80
C ARG A 68 -1.75 -11.21 4.37
N LYS A 69 -2.10 -11.03 3.09
CA LYS A 69 -3.38 -11.51 2.52
C LYS A 69 -4.60 -11.01 3.29
N VAL A 70 -4.55 -9.80 3.84
CA VAL A 70 -5.70 -9.22 4.56
C VAL A 70 -6.88 -8.99 3.62
N VAL A 71 -6.65 -8.60 2.37
CA VAL A 71 -7.71 -8.46 1.37
C VAL A 71 -8.33 -9.83 1.07
N GLY A 72 -9.64 -9.92 1.20
CA GLY A 72 -10.40 -11.18 1.06
C GLY A 72 -10.45 -12.04 2.33
N ARG A 73 -9.60 -11.78 3.33
CA ARG A 73 -9.59 -12.51 4.60
C ARG A 73 -10.83 -12.18 5.45
N LYS A 74 -11.33 -13.18 6.18
CA LYS A 74 -12.41 -12.97 7.17
C LYS A 74 -11.93 -12.00 8.25
N VAL A 75 -12.81 -11.08 8.65
CA VAL A 75 -12.53 -10.14 9.73
C VAL A 75 -12.25 -10.90 11.03
N ALA A 76 -11.30 -10.40 11.80
CA ALA A 76 -10.88 -10.97 13.08
C ALA A 76 -10.45 -12.46 13.02
N ASN A 77 -9.85 -12.89 11.91
CA ASN A 77 -9.50 -14.31 11.68
C ASN A 77 -7.99 -14.59 11.60
N MET A 78 -7.15 -13.68 12.10
CA MET A 78 -5.71 -13.97 12.19
C MET A 78 -5.43 -14.85 13.41
N ALA A 79 -4.78 -16.00 13.16
CA ALA A 79 -4.44 -16.95 14.22
C ALA A 79 -3.52 -16.30 15.28
N GLY A 80 -3.71 -16.66 16.53
CA GLY A 80 -2.88 -16.16 17.63
C GLY A 80 -3.06 -14.69 18.01
N PHE A 81 -3.93 -13.92 17.31
CA PHE A 81 -4.18 -12.53 17.64
C PHE A 81 -5.49 -12.32 18.41
N ARG A 82 -5.42 -11.54 19.51
CA ARG A 82 -6.57 -11.25 20.38
C ARG A 82 -7.29 -9.97 19.96
N TYR A 83 -8.27 -10.09 19.10
CA TYR A 83 -9.10 -8.97 18.64
C TYR A 83 -9.98 -8.38 19.73
N SER A 84 -10.42 -7.11 19.55
CA SER A 84 -11.50 -6.53 20.37
C SER A 84 -12.82 -7.21 20.06
N ALA A 85 -13.76 -7.20 21.02
CA ALA A 85 -15.12 -7.69 20.79
C ALA A 85 -15.79 -6.97 19.60
N ALA A 86 -15.58 -5.65 19.48
CA ALA A 86 -16.10 -4.86 18.37
C ALA A 86 -15.61 -5.38 17.01
N MET A 87 -14.31 -5.73 16.90
CA MET A 87 -13.76 -6.26 15.66
C MET A 87 -14.28 -7.68 15.37
N GLN A 88 -14.45 -8.52 16.39
CA GLN A 88 -15.02 -9.86 16.24
C GLN A 88 -16.47 -9.81 15.78
N ASN A 89 -17.25 -8.87 16.29
CA ASN A 89 -18.66 -8.69 15.96
C ASN A 89 -18.90 -8.05 14.58
N LEU A 90 -17.88 -7.39 13.99
CA LEU A 90 -18.01 -6.75 12.69
C LEU A 90 -18.34 -7.74 11.58
N GLY A 91 -17.83 -8.96 11.65
CA GLY A 91 -18.11 -10.05 10.72
C GLY A 91 -17.71 -9.79 9.27
N GLY A 92 -17.99 -10.76 8.38
CA GLY A 92 -17.70 -10.65 6.95
C GLY A 92 -16.22 -10.76 6.60
N LYS A 93 -15.85 -10.26 5.41
CA LYS A 93 -14.47 -10.27 4.88
C LYS A 93 -13.99 -8.85 4.67
N TRP A 94 -12.68 -8.66 4.68
CA TRP A 94 -12.04 -7.43 4.27
C TRP A 94 -12.05 -7.32 2.75
N THR A 95 -12.99 -6.57 2.19
CA THR A 95 -12.94 -6.15 0.78
C THR A 95 -12.14 -4.84 0.69
N ARG A 96 -11.76 -4.44 -0.54
CA ARG A 96 -11.09 -3.16 -0.77
C ARG A 96 -11.93 -1.99 -0.25
N GLU A 97 -13.23 -1.99 -0.50
CA GLU A 97 -14.16 -0.94 -0.07
C GLU A 97 -14.29 -0.89 1.46
N ARG A 98 -14.28 -2.04 2.12
CA ARG A 98 -14.33 -2.08 3.59
C ARG A 98 -13.03 -1.61 4.22
N LEU A 99 -11.89 -1.96 3.62
CA LEU A 99 -10.58 -1.46 4.04
C LEU A 99 -10.49 0.06 3.84
N ASP A 100 -10.96 0.59 2.71
CA ASP A 100 -10.98 2.05 2.47
C ASP A 100 -11.77 2.78 3.56
N LYS A 101 -12.99 2.34 3.85
CA LYS A 101 -13.82 2.91 4.92
C LYS A 101 -13.17 2.79 6.30
N PHE A 102 -12.59 1.64 6.61
CA PHE A 102 -11.91 1.40 7.87
C PHE A 102 -10.66 2.27 8.02
N LEU A 103 -9.84 2.35 6.96
CA LEU A 103 -8.61 3.16 6.95
C LEU A 103 -8.88 4.66 6.92
N THR A 104 -10.06 5.11 6.47
CA THR A 104 -10.46 6.52 6.57
C THR A 104 -10.58 6.96 8.03
N ASN A 105 -11.25 6.17 8.87
CA ASN A 105 -11.35 6.41 10.30
C ASN A 105 -11.70 5.12 11.04
N PRO A 106 -10.69 4.38 11.55
CA PRO A 106 -10.90 3.10 12.21
C PRO A 106 -11.86 3.14 13.40
N GLN A 107 -11.78 4.20 14.22
CA GLN A 107 -12.62 4.33 15.43
C GLN A 107 -14.08 4.62 15.10
N ALA A 108 -14.34 5.38 14.02
CA ALA A 108 -15.69 5.64 13.56
C ALA A 108 -16.31 4.41 12.88
N TYR A 109 -15.52 3.68 12.10
CA TYR A 109 -16.00 2.49 11.37
C TYR A 109 -16.22 1.28 12.28
N VAL A 110 -15.36 1.09 13.30
CA VAL A 110 -15.47 0.03 14.30
C VAL A 110 -15.31 0.64 15.70
N PRO A 111 -16.38 1.23 16.26
CA PRO A 111 -16.33 1.75 17.62
C PRO A 111 -15.94 0.67 18.62
N GLY A 112 -14.89 0.92 19.41
CA GLY A 112 -14.31 -0.08 20.32
C GLY A 112 -13.21 -0.95 19.74
N THR A 113 -12.72 -0.66 18.53
CA THR A 113 -11.47 -1.25 18.04
C THR A 113 -10.30 -0.86 18.93
N LYS A 114 -9.34 -1.78 19.09
CA LYS A 114 -8.07 -1.49 19.79
C LYS A 114 -7.06 -0.73 18.93
N MET A 115 -7.29 -0.63 17.62
CA MET A 115 -6.42 0.09 16.70
C MET A 115 -6.57 1.60 16.92
N ARG A 116 -5.55 2.22 17.51
CA ARG A 116 -5.50 3.65 17.83
C ARG A 116 -4.84 4.47 16.71
N PHE A 117 -5.23 4.21 15.49
CA PHE A 117 -4.74 4.91 14.32
C PHE A 117 -5.76 6.00 13.92
N PRO A 118 -5.32 7.23 13.61
CA PRO A 118 -6.24 8.33 13.30
C PRO A 118 -6.95 8.14 11.95
N GLY A 119 -6.41 7.33 11.08
CA GLY A 119 -6.87 7.14 9.71
C GLY A 119 -5.98 7.85 8.69
N ILE A 120 -6.28 7.63 7.43
CA ILE A 120 -5.61 8.24 6.27
C ILE A 120 -6.67 9.07 5.54
N ALA A 121 -6.54 10.40 5.55
CA ALA A 121 -7.51 11.29 4.92
C ALA A 121 -7.44 11.25 3.39
N ASP A 122 -6.24 11.11 2.83
CA ASP A 122 -6.00 11.07 1.39
C ASP A 122 -6.49 9.74 0.77
N ALA A 123 -7.38 9.83 -0.22
CA ALA A 123 -7.97 8.67 -0.86
C ALA A 123 -6.98 7.90 -1.74
N HIS A 124 -6.03 8.60 -2.39
CA HIS A 124 -5.01 7.96 -3.21
C HIS A 124 -4.05 7.14 -2.35
N GLN A 125 -3.58 7.71 -1.23
CA GLN A 125 -2.74 6.97 -0.28
C GLN A 125 -3.44 5.72 0.27
N ARG A 126 -4.75 5.79 0.55
CA ARG A 126 -5.50 4.62 0.99
C ARG A 126 -5.60 3.57 -0.10
N GLN A 127 -5.84 3.99 -1.35
CA GLN A 127 -5.89 3.08 -2.50
C GLN A 127 -4.55 2.39 -2.72
N ASP A 128 -3.45 3.15 -2.74
CA ASP A 128 -2.09 2.63 -2.88
C ASP A 128 -1.78 1.60 -1.80
N LEU A 129 -2.10 1.92 -0.54
CA LEU A 129 -1.93 0.99 0.57
C LEU A 129 -2.76 -0.29 0.40
N ILE A 130 -4.01 -0.18 -0.02
CA ILE A 130 -4.89 -1.33 -0.23
C ILE A 130 -4.37 -2.23 -1.35
N GLU A 131 -3.89 -1.66 -2.45
CA GLU A 131 -3.30 -2.43 -3.55
C GLU A 131 -1.98 -3.11 -3.12
N PHE A 132 -1.15 -2.41 -2.38
CA PHE A 132 0.05 -2.99 -1.77
C PHE A 132 -0.29 -4.20 -0.87
N LEU A 133 -1.30 -4.06 -0.01
CA LEU A 133 -1.77 -5.16 0.85
C LEU A 133 -2.43 -6.30 0.04
N ALA A 134 -3.06 -5.99 -1.09
CA ALA A 134 -3.69 -6.96 -1.97
C ALA A 134 -2.67 -7.79 -2.76
N SER A 135 -1.56 -7.16 -3.20
CA SER A 135 -0.47 -7.83 -3.91
C SER A 135 0.29 -8.83 -3.04
N GLY A 136 0.00 -8.85 -1.74
CA GLY A 136 0.61 -9.76 -0.77
C GLY A 136 1.99 -9.33 -0.30
N ALA A 137 2.37 -8.08 -0.58
CA ALA A 137 3.67 -7.48 -0.20
C ALA A 137 4.90 -8.33 -0.62
N ASN A 138 4.75 -9.18 -1.62
CA ASN A 138 5.83 -9.99 -2.16
C ASN A 138 6.72 -9.25 -3.17
N ASN A 139 6.55 -7.93 -3.32
CA ASN A 139 7.51 -7.10 -4.04
C ASN A 139 8.70 -6.77 -3.12
N LYS A 140 9.45 -7.79 -2.73
CA LYS A 140 10.85 -7.58 -2.42
C LYS A 140 11.49 -7.15 -3.74
N PRO A 141 12.07 -5.95 -3.86
CA PRO A 141 12.84 -5.60 -5.04
C PRO A 141 13.88 -6.71 -5.26
N PRO A 142 14.19 -7.07 -6.51
CA PRO A 142 15.28 -8.01 -6.77
C PRO A 142 16.51 -7.50 -6.01
N PRO A 143 17.33 -8.40 -5.45
CA PRO A 143 18.56 -7.98 -4.83
C PRO A 143 19.33 -7.14 -5.84
N GLU A 144 19.73 -5.93 -5.44
CA GLU A 144 20.61 -5.11 -6.25
C GLU A 144 21.85 -5.95 -6.52
N ASP A 145 22.10 -6.22 -7.79
CA ASP A 145 23.32 -6.92 -8.20
C ASP A 145 24.51 -6.10 -7.65
N PRO A 146 25.49 -6.74 -7.01
CA PRO A 146 26.65 -6.03 -6.55
C PRO A 146 27.32 -5.37 -7.76
N VAL A 147 27.40 -4.06 -7.74
CA VAL A 147 28.14 -3.29 -8.75
C VAL A 147 29.62 -3.61 -8.51
N ASP A 148 30.23 -4.38 -9.42
CA ASP A 148 31.68 -4.58 -9.50
C ASP A 148 32.38 -3.28 -9.88
#